data_470d49facdd5c66bd07f44f410aa3664
#
_entry.id   470d49facdd5c66bd07f44f410aa3664
#
_cell.length_a   1.000
_cell.length_b   1.000
_cell.length_c   1.000
_cell.angle_alpha   90.00
_cell.angle_beta   90.00
_cell.angle_gamma   90.00
#
_symmetry.space_group_name_H-M   'P 1'
#
loop_
_entity.id
_entity.type
_entity.pdbx_description
1 polymer ?
#
loop_
_entity_poly.entity_id
_entity_poly.type
_entity_poly.pdbx_seq_one_letter_code
_entity_poly.pdbx_strand_id
1 'polypeptide(L)'
;MGRTNTQARPAGACVAAVSPRTAGRGTARRLRCLSVLPLLAALLSSCDSGTSGTVTLNWYNFPDDSGALADAATNCTRASGGRYRIAYNKLPRGADGQRQQLVRRLAAHDDTLDILGLDVTWAAEFAEAKWILPWTGDNRRSATVGTLEVPLQTATWKGRLYAVPYNTNTQLLWYRSDLVPKPPKTWAEMVTMATALAEQGKPHYVEIQGAQYEGLTVWFNTLVESAGGSILNASATAPSLGPPAVQAATIMRNLARSPAADPSLSNQMEDQNRLAMESGTAAFELNYPFVYPSMKANNPALFKNFRWAPYPGVDPGRPSKPTIGGIDLAIGAYSRHPALAFDAALCLRNRENQMTAALKGGLPPTLRALYSDKALIKSYPFSADVLNALENASTRPQTPAYQNVSIAISHTLSPPSAIQPRSDIETIGSQIEDALESKGLIP
;
A
#
# COMPACT_ATOMS: atom_id res chain seq x y z
N MET A 1 -29.56 -31.99 43.93
CA MET A 1 -28.55 -33.07 44.11
C MET A 1 -27.39 -32.68 43.24
N GLY A 2 -26.36 -32.21 43.69
CA GLY A 2 -25.46 -32.51 44.79
C GLY A 2 -24.09 -32.65 44.25
N ARG A 3 -23.27 -31.67 44.65
CA ARG A 3 -21.88 -31.78 45.17
C ARG A 3 -20.80 -32.26 44.16
N THR A 4 -19.58 -31.77 44.14
CA THR A 4 -18.65 -30.93 44.96
C THR A 4 -17.37 -30.86 44.18
N ASN A 5 -16.77 -29.65 44.07
CA ASN A 5 -15.50 -29.28 44.78
C ASN A 5 -14.24 -30.12 44.53
N THR A 6 -13.14 -29.49 44.06
CA THR A 6 -11.90 -29.27 44.82
C THR A 6 -10.86 -28.59 43.90
N GLN A 7 -10.52 -27.42 44.14
CA GLN A 7 -9.33 -26.72 44.60
C GLN A 7 -8.05 -27.56 44.74
N ALA A 8 -6.93 -27.06 44.16
CA ALA A 8 -5.58 -27.03 44.76
C ALA A 8 -4.65 -26.05 44.02
N ARG A 9 -4.32 -24.96 44.67
CA ARG A 9 -2.98 -24.33 44.70
C ARG A 9 -2.26 -24.94 45.92
N PRO A 10 -0.92 -24.83 46.18
CA PRO A 10 -0.17 -23.57 46.11
C PRO A 10 1.37 -23.67 45.82
N ALA A 11 2.00 -22.51 45.71
CA ALA A 11 3.23 -22.03 46.35
C ALA A 11 4.59 -22.70 45.95
N GLY A 12 5.67 -21.97 45.73
CA GLY A 12 6.34 -21.13 46.66
C GLY A 12 7.49 -20.32 46.07
N ALA A 13 7.63 -19.18 46.62
CA ALA A 13 8.72 -18.24 46.42
C ALA A 13 10.01 -18.69 47.14
N CYS A 14 11.17 -18.29 46.62
CA CYS A 14 12.35 -18.06 47.44
C CYS A 14 13.13 -16.85 46.96
N VAL A 15 13.06 -15.81 47.80
CA VAL A 15 13.92 -14.64 47.81
C VAL A 15 15.16 -15.02 48.61
N ALA A 16 16.34 -14.62 48.17
CA ALA A 16 17.51 -14.49 49.04
C ALA A 16 18.36 -13.29 48.60
N ALA A 17 18.26 -12.25 49.38
CA ALA A 17 19.19 -11.12 49.41
C ALA A 17 20.29 -11.45 50.44
N VAL A 18 21.54 -11.12 50.12
CA VAL A 18 22.59 -10.88 51.15
C VAL A 18 23.56 -9.82 50.61
N SER A 19 23.71 -8.78 51.39
CA SER A 19 24.69 -7.68 51.36
C SER A 19 25.86 -7.93 52.29
N PRO A 20 26.70 -6.93 52.62
CA PRO A 20 28.10 -6.81 52.16
C PRO A 20 29.10 -6.91 53.31
N ARG A 21 30.38 -6.73 53.01
CA ARG A 21 31.53 -6.34 53.92
C ARG A 21 32.83 -6.98 53.42
N THR A 22 34.04 -6.43 53.45
CA THR A 22 34.65 -5.31 54.19
C THR A 22 36.03 -5.03 53.59
N ALA A 23 36.56 -3.88 53.92
CA ALA A 23 37.84 -3.29 53.56
C ALA A 23 39.10 -4.09 54.00
N GLY A 24 40.19 -3.91 53.24
CA GLY A 24 41.54 -4.28 53.65
C GLY A 24 42.58 -3.35 53.06
N ARG A 25 43.14 -2.45 53.89
CA ARG A 25 44.29 -1.56 53.58
C ARG A 25 45.61 -2.36 53.64
N GLY A 26 46.57 -2.03 52.77
CA GLY A 26 47.90 -2.54 52.79
C GLY A 26 48.91 -1.80 51.90
N THR A 27 49.43 -0.75 52.42
CA THR A 27 50.82 -0.18 52.44
C THR A 27 51.74 -0.36 51.20
N ALA A 28 52.31 0.76 50.86
CA ALA A 28 53.34 1.08 49.87
C ALA A 28 54.68 0.32 50.07
N ARG A 29 55.34 0.09 48.94
CA ARG A 29 56.81 0.08 48.87
C ARG A 29 57.30 0.65 47.55
N ARG A 30 58.06 1.76 47.62
CA ARG A 30 58.80 2.39 46.56
C ARG A 30 60.07 1.57 46.28
N LEU A 31 60.35 1.32 44.97
CA LEU A 31 61.74 1.14 44.56
C LEU A 31 61.93 1.90 43.21
N ARG A 32 62.91 2.80 43.27
CA ARG A 32 63.49 3.49 42.15
C ARG A 32 64.51 2.59 41.48
N CYS A 33 64.51 2.49 40.13
CA CYS A 33 65.74 2.29 39.36
C CYS A 33 65.65 2.94 37.99
N LEU A 34 66.74 3.55 37.63
CA LEU A 34 67.06 4.46 36.53
C LEU A 34 66.99 3.85 35.14
N SER A 35 66.56 4.73 34.23
CA SER A 35 67.09 5.03 32.86
C SER A 35 67.76 3.96 32.02
N VAL A 36 67.23 3.77 30.79
CA VAL A 36 67.96 3.89 29.52
C VAL A 36 66.93 4.08 28.39
N LEU A 37 67.01 5.24 27.67
CA LEU A 37 66.44 5.39 26.32
C LEU A 37 67.33 4.65 25.32
N PRO A 38 66.71 4.05 24.27
CA PRO A 38 67.06 4.53 22.94
C PRO A 38 65.81 4.86 22.08
N LEU A 39 65.93 5.96 21.33
CA LEU A 39 65.13 6.37 20.21
C LEU A 39 64.93 5.22 19.23
N LEU A 40 63.69 4.81 18.97
CA LEU A 40 63.29 4.20 17.73
C LEU A 40 62.02 4.93 17.24
N ALA A 41 62.24 5.88 16.35
CA ALA A 41 61.16 6.47 15.55
C ALA A 41 60.63 5.38 14.62
N ALA A 42 59.60 4.65 15.05
CA ALA A 42 58.81 3.81 14.20
C ALA A 42 57.71 4.66 13.58
N LEU A 43 57.79 4.88 12.29
CA LEU A 43 56.78 5.39 11.39
C LEU A 43 55.46 4.60 11.62
N LEU A 44 54.59 5.12 12.46
CA LEU A 44 53.18 4.72 12.45
C LEU A 44 52.54 5.34 11.20
N SER A 45 52.75 4.72 10.05
CA SER A 45 51.79 4.79 8.95
C SER A 45 50.55 4.11 9.49
N SER A 46 49.63 4.89 10.09
CA SER A 46 48.26 4.46 10.28
C SER A 46 47.68 4.32 8.87
N CYS A 47 47.77 3.11 8.32
CA CYS A 47 46.79 2.67 7.33
C CYS A 47 45.45 2.76 8.03
N ASP A 48 44.79 3.87 7.85
CA ASP A 48 43.34 3.94 7.98
C ASP A 48 42.75 3.02 6.89
N SER A 49 42.82 1.72 7.16
CA SER A 49 42.01 0.74 6.45
C SER A 49 40.58 0.98 6.90
N GLY A 50 40.02 2.10 6.44
CA GLY A 50 38.58 2.27 6.39
C GLY A 50 38.06 1.02 5.66
N THR A 51 37.57 0.05 6.42
CA THR A 51 36.69 -0.98 5.90
C THR A 51 35.50 -0.25 5.31
N SER A 52 35.63 0.17 4.05
CA SER A 52 34.50 0.67 3.26
C SER A 52 33.59 -0.52 3.01
N GLY A 53 32.90 -0.97 4.04
CA GLY A 53 31.84 -1.94 3.90
C GLY A 53 30.83 -1.36 2.91
N THR A 54 30.41 -2.17 1.96
CA THR A 54 29.37 -1.78 1.01
C THR A 54 28.15 -1.21 1.79
N VAL A 55 27.74 0.02 1.47
CA VAL A 55 26.61 0.67 2.11
C VAL A 55 25.36 -0.18 1.93
N THR A 56 24.62 -0.44 3.00
CA THR A 56 23.31 -1.09 2.92
C THR A 56 22.23 -0.02 2.94
N LEU A 57 21.43 0.02 1.88
CA LEU A 57 20.24 0.85 1.77
C LEU A 57 19.02 -0.01 2.13
N ASN A 58 18.25 0.41 3.11
CA ASN A 58 17.02 -0.24 3.50
C ASN A 58 15.87 0.27 2.64
N TRP A 59 15.21 -0.64 1.95
CA TRP A 59 14.00 -0.39 1.18
C TRP A 59 12.79 -0.99 1.89
N TYR A 60 11.92 -0.15 2.42
CA TYR A 60 10.68 -0.56 3.09
C TYR A 60 9.53 -0.47 2.09
N ASN A 61 8.82 -1.60 1.88
CA ASN A 61 7.71 -1.66 0.95
C ASN A 61 6.69 -2.73 1.37
N PHE A 62 5.52 -2.74 0.72
CA PHE A 62 4.50 -3.77 0.98
C PHE A 62 5.07 -5.19 0.78
N PRO A 63 4.51 -6.22 1.45
CA PRO A 63 4.96 -7.59 1.29
C PRO A 63 4.55 -8.13 -0.08
N ASP A 64 5.53 -8.42 -0.91
CA ASP A 64 5.35 -9.07 -2.21
C ASP A 64 5.66 -10.57 -2.10
N ASP A 65 4.66 -11.40 -2.39
CA ASP A 65 4.79 -12.85 -2.35
C ASP A 65 5.23 -13.43 -3.72
N SER A 66 5.21 -12.62 -4.78
CA SER A 66 5.70 -13.01 -6.12
C SER A 66 7.23 -13.07 -6.22
N GLY A 67 7.94 -12.41 -5.30
CA GLY A 67 9.39 -12.25 -5.30
C GLY A 67 9.91 -11.19 -6.26
N ALA A 68 9.05 -10.45 -6.95
CA ALA A 68 9.47 -9.43 -7.93
C ALA A 68 10.24 -8.27 -7.27
N LEU A 69 9.85 -7.85 -6.06
CA LEU A 69 10.54 -6.79 -5.33
C LEU A 69 11.92 -7.26 -4.83
N ALA A 70 12.03 -8.50 -4.39
CA ALA A 70 13.31 -9.08 -3.99
C ALA A 70 14.27 -9.21 -5.18
N ASP A 71 13.75 -9.58 -6.36
CA ASP A 71 14.53 -9.61 -7.60
C ASP A 71 15.02 -8.21 -7.97
N ALA A 72 14.16 -7.18 -7.89
CA ALA A 72 14.55 -5.79 -8.17
C ALA A 72 15.67 -5.32 -7.22
N ALA A 73 15.56 -5.61 -5.92
CA ALA A 73 16.61 -5.31 -4.94
C ALA A 73 17.94 -5.99 -5.30
N THR A 74 17.89 -7.28 -5.70
CA THR A 74 19.06 -8.06 -6.11
C THR A 74 19.68 -7.52 -7.39
N ASN A 75 18.86 -7.21 -8.40
CA ASN A 75 19.31 -6.66 -9.67
C ASN A 75 19.99 -5.31 -9.48
N CYS A 76 19.40 -4.41 -8.68
CA CYS A 76 19.96 -3.09 -8.43
C CYS A 76 21.22 -3.14 -7.53
N THR A 77 21.28 -4.07 -6.59
CA THR A 77 22.50 -4.34 -5.83
C THR A 77 23.65 -4.72 -6.77
N ARG A 78 23.39 -5.64 -7.70
CA ARG A 78 24.39 -6.06 -8.69
C ARG A 78 24.79 -4.91 -9.61
N ALA A 79 23.81 -4.18 -10.15
CA ALA A 79 24.03 -3.05 -11.06
C ALA A 79 24.79 -1.87 -10.41
N SER A 80 24.77 -1.78 -9.07
CA SER A 80 25.50 -0.74 -8.35
C SER A 80 27.02 -0.85 -8.47
N GLY A 81 27.56 -1.99 -8.90
CA GLY A 81 29.01 -2.22 -8.95
C GLY A 81 29.68 -2.15 -7.57
N GLY A 82 28.99 -2.55 -6.52
CA GLY A 82 29.49 -2.55 -5.14
C GLY A 82 29.32 -1.23 -4.38
N ARG A 83 28.72 -0.19 -4.98
CA ARG A 83 28.48 1.09 -4.31
C ARG A 83 27.47 0.97 -3.16
N TYR A 84 26.48 0.09 -3.33
CA TYR A 84 25.48 -0.20 -2.29
C TYR A 84 24.90 -1.62 -2.44
N ARG A 85 24.28 -2.07 -1.38
CA ARG A 85 23.39 -3.25 -1.34
C ARG A 85 22.01 -2.79 -0.90
N ILE A 86 20.94 -3.29 -1.54
CA ILE A 86 19.56 -2.99 -1.15
C ILE A 86 19.02 -4.14 -0.29
N ALA A 87 18.57 -3.81 0.91
CA ALA A 87 17.84 -4.71 1.80
C ALA A 87 16.34 -4.41 1.69
N TYR A 88 15.58 -5.31 1.07
CA TYR A 88 14.13 -5.22 1.02
C TYR A 88 13.51 -5.64 2.35
N ASN A 89 12.84 -4.71 3.01
CA ASN A 89 12.17 -4.87 4.29
C ASN A 89 10.66 -4.82 4.10
N LYS A 90 9.95 -5.88 4.51
CA LYS A 90 8.50 -5.98 4.35
C LYS A 90 7.78 -5.17 5.42
N LEU A 91 6.87 -4.30 5.00
CA LEU A 91 5.90 -3.62 5.84
C LEU A 91 4.69 -4.54 6.14
N PRO A 92 3.75 -4.17 7.02
CA PRO A 92 2.49 -4.88 7.21
C PRO A 92 1.70 -5.03 5.89
N ARG A 93 0.73 -5.98 5.84
CA ARG A 93 -0.07 -6.18 4.62
C ARG A 93 -1.04 -5.03 4.36
N GLY A 94 -1.76 -4.57 5.38
CA GLY A 94 -2.74 -3.48 5.22
C GLY A 94 -2.08 -2.10 5.14
N ALA A 95 -2.60 -1.24 4.25
CA ALA A 95 -2.08 0.11 3.99
C ALA A 95 -1.97 0.96 5.27
N ASP A 96 -3.02 0.95 6.12
CA ASP A 96 -3.02 1.72 7.38
C ASP A 96 -1.88 1.31 8.31
N GLY A 97 -1.60 -0.01 8.43
CA GLY A 97 -0.47 -0.52 9.21
C GLY A 97 0.88 -0.15 8.63
N GLN A 98 1.02 -0.11 7.29
CA GLN A 98 2.23 0.36 6.62
C GLN A 98 2.51 1.82 6.96
N ARG A 99 1.49 2.69 6.76
CA ARG A 99 1.60 4.12 7.09
C ARG A 99 1.97 4.31 8.56
N GLN A 100 1.25 3.67 9.48
CA GLN A 100 1.49 3.80 10.91
C GLN A 100 2.93 3.44 11.29
N GLN A 101 3.48 2.38 10.73
CA GLN A 101 4.88 1.99 10.96
C GLN A 101 5.85 3.03 10.45
N LEU A 102 5.67 3.54 9.22
CA LEU A 102 6.54 4.54 8.63
C LEU A 102 6.48 5.87 9.39
N VAL A 103 5.28 6.36 9.69
CA VAL A 103 5.05 7.63 10.42
C VAL A 103 5.72 7.60 11.80
N ARG A 104 5.53 6.52 12.58
CA ARG A 104 6.17 6.39 13.91
C ARG A 104 7.69 6.46 13.85
N ARG A 105 8.28 5.81 12.86
CA ARG A 105 9.74 5.77 12.69
C ARG A 105 10.28 7.11 12.18
N LEU A 106 9.61 7.73 11.21
CA LEU A 106 9.99 9.05 10.69
C LEU A 106 9.85 10.13 11.76
N ALA A 107 8.79 10.11 12.56
CA ALA A 107 8.63 11.01 13.70
C ALA A 107 9.72 10.84 14.77
N ALA A 108 10.29 9.63 14.88
CA ALA A 108 11.44 9.34 15.73
C ALA A 108 12.80 9.65 15.06
N HIS A 109 12.80 10.25 13.85
CA HIS A 109 14.00 10.56 13.08
C HIS A 109 14.88 9.34 12.77
N ASP A 110 14.26 8.19 12.52
CA ASP A 110 14.96 6.94 12.22
C ASP A 110 15.75 7.06 10.92
N ASP A 111 17.05 7.06 11.03
CA ASP A 111 18.00 7.28 9.94
C ASP A 111 18.27 6.01 9.09
N THR A 112 17.64 4.90 9.44
CA THR A 112 17.69 3.66 8.67
C THR A 112 16.58 3.57 7.61
N LEU A 113 15.71 4.56 7.50
CA LEU A 113 14.68 4.68 6.49
C LEU A 113 15.24 5.34 5.23
N ASP A 114 15.85 4.55 4.32
CA ASP A 114 16.50 5.10 3.11
C ASP A 114 15.51 5.26 1.95
N ILE A 115 14.83 4.18 1.55
CA ILE A 115 13.86 4.16 0.45
C ILE A 115 12.53 3.66 0.99
N LEU A 116 11.48 4.44 0.77
CA LEU A 116 10.14 4.19 1.29
C LEU A 116 9.18 3.93 0.14
N GLY A 117 8.49 2.80 0.16
CA GLY A 117 7.31 2.56 -0.66
C GLY A 117 6.12 3.23 0.00
N LEU A 118 5.64 4.28 -0.61
CA LEU A 118 4.47 5.05 -0.16
C LEU A 118 3.25 4.68 -0.99
N ASP A 119 2.10 4.47 -0.35
CA ASP A 119 0.83 4.53 -1.09
C ASP A 119 0.69 5.91 -1.76
N VAL A 120 0.06 5.93 -2.92
CA VAL A 120 -0.14 7.14 -3.74
C VAL A 120 -0.84 8.30 -2.99
N THR A 121 -1.41 8.05 -1.82
CA THR A 121 -2.09 9.06 -0.99
C THR A 121 -1.19 9.73 0.05
N TRP A 122 0.00 9.18 0.33
CA TRP A 122 0.81 9.65 1.47
C TRP A 122 1.81 10.75 1.12
N ALA A 123 2.07 11.01 -0.17
CA ALA A 123 3.08 11.97 -0.60
C ALA A 123 2.83 13.39 -0.01
N ALA A 124 1.58 13.85 0.05
CA ALA A 124 1.22 15.14 0.61
C ALA A 124 1.55 15.26 2.10
N GLU A 125 1.18 14.27 2.91
CA GLU A 125 1.44 14.24 4.35
C GLU A 125 2.95 14.16 4.63
N PHE A 126 3.64 13.21 4.00
CA PHE A 126 5.06 12.98 4.24
C PHE A 126 5.93 14.16 3.78
N ALA A 127 5.53 14.83 2.70
CA ALA A 127 6.20 16.05 2.22
C ALA A 127 5.94 17.25 3.15
N GLU A 128 4.71 17.45 3.62
CA GLU A 128 4.36 18.54 4.53
C GLU A 128 5.06 18.39 5.89
N ALA A 129 5.13 17.16 6.39
CA ALA A 129 5.87 16.80 7.60
C ALA A 129 7.40 16.86 7.43
N LYS A 130 7.90 17.08 6.20
CA LYS A 130 9.34 17.10 5.85
C LYS A 130 10.05 15.77 6.14
N TRP A 131 9.35 14.67 6.05
CA TRP A 131 9.88 13.32 6.27
C TRP A 131 10.52 12.70 5.03
N ILE A 132 10.28 13.29 3.86
CA ILE A 132 10.81 12.81 2.58
C ILE A 132 11.46 13.96 1.79
N LEU A 133 12.48 13.61 1.00
CA LEU A 133 13.25 14.57 0.21
C LEU A 133 12.61 14.84 -1.15
N PRO A 134 12.63 16.09 -1.64
CA PRO A 134 12.15 16.42 -2.99
C PRO A 134 13.11 15.87 -4.07
N TRP A 135 12.54 15.40 -5.16
CA TRP A 135 13.27 15.03 -6.38
C TRP A 135 13.56 16.28 -7.20
N THR A 136 14.83 16.54 -7.47
CA THR A 136 15.28 17.75 -8.18
C THR A 136 16.29 17.43 -9.26
N GLY A 137 16.63 18.39 -10.12
CA GLY A 137 17.70 18.27 -11.13
C GLY A 137 17.55 17.05 -12.02
N ASP A 138 18.65 16.33 -12.22
CA ASP A 138 18.73 15.14 -13.08
C ASP A 138 17.89 13.97 -12.54
N ASN A 139 17.84 13.82 -11.22
CA ASN A 139 17.02 12.79 -10.59
C ASN A 139 15.53 12.99 -10.95
N ARG A 140 15.03 14.24 -10.89
CA ARG A 140 13.65 14.55 -11.30
C ARG A 140 13.43 14.25 -12.78
N ARG A 141 14.35 14.67 -13.65
CA ARG A 141 14.24 14.41 -15.10
C ARG A 141 14.15 12.91 -15.37
N SER A 142 15.06 12.12 -14.79
CA SER A 142 15.08 10.66 -14.94
C SER A 142 13.81 10.00 -14.38
N ALA A 143 13.26 10.53 -13.29
CA ALA A 143 12.06 10.03 -12.64
C ALA A 143 10.78 10.27 -13.46
N THR A 144 10.71 11.34 -14.26
CA THR A 144 9.50 11.75 -14.98
C THR A 144 9.42 11.26 -16.41
N VAL A 145 10.57 11.01 -17.06
CA VAL A 145 10.59 10.60 -18.47
C VAL A 145 9.82 9.29 -18.69
N GLY A 146 8.83 9.34 -19.58
CA GLY A 146 8.03 8.19 -20.00
C GLY A 146 7.06 7.67 -18.94
N THR A 147 6.96 8.31 -17.78
CA THR A 147 6.01 7.97 -16.72
C THR A 147 4.61 8.48 -17.06
N LEU A 148 3.58 7.69 -16.76
CA LEU A 148 2.19 8.09 -16.90
C LEU A 148 1.88 9.32 -16.03
N GLU A 149 1.01 10.21 -16.54
CA GLU A 149 0.69 11.51 -15.91
C GLU A 149 0.02 11.35 -14.54
N VAL A 150 -1.02 10.52 -14.46
CA VAL A 150 -1.81 10.37 -13.21
C VAL A 150 -0.96 9.84 -12.05
N PRO A 151 -0.10 8.81 -12.21
CA PRO A 151 0.86 8.43 -11.17
C PRO A 151 1.83 9.55 -10.76
N LEU A 152 2.29 10.41 -11.71
CA LEU A 152 3.15 11.54 -11.37
C LEU A 152 2.42 12.59 -10.52
N GLN A 153 1.12 12.78 -10.76
CA GLN A 153 0.31 13.71 -9.96
C GLN A 153 0.26 13.25 -8.50
N THR A 154 0.09 11.93 -8.23
CA THR A 154 0.03 11.41 -6.86
C THR A 154 1.35 11.59 -6.09
N ALA A 155 2.48 11.55 -6.78
CA ALA A 155 3.82 11.74 -6.21
C ALA A 155 4.23 13.22 -6.06
N THR A 156 3.35 14.15 -6.47
CA THR A 156 3.62 15.59 -6.51
C THR A 156 2.81 16.34 -5.44
N TRP A 157 3.49 17.15 -4.64
CA TRP A 157 2.85 18.01 -3.65
C TRP A 157 3.30 19.47 -3.82
N LYS A 158 2.34 20.40 -3.86
CA LYS A 158 2.59 21.85 -4.06
C LYS A 158 3.56 22.12 -5.24
N GLY A 159 3.36 21.43 -6.36
CA GLY A 159 4.15 21.57 -7.59
C GLY A 159 5.56 20.96 -7.55
N ARG A 160 5.94 20.27 -6.48
CA ARG A 160 7.24 19.62 -6.33
C ARG A 160 7.07 18.10 -6.27
N LEU A 161 7.92 17.38 -7.00
CA LEU A 161 7.96 15.92 -6.97
C LEU A 161 8.66 15.46 -5.69
N TYR A 162 8.01 14.61 -4.88
CA TYR A 162 8.56 14.08 -3.62
C TYR A 162 8.77 12.56 -3.64
N ALA A 163 8.16 11.88 -4.59
CA ALA A 163 8.37 10.47 -4.79
C ALA A 163 8.40 10.16 -6.28
N VAL A 164 8.76 8.94 -6.65
CA VAL A 164 8.76 8.50 -8.04
C VAL A 164 7.89 7.24 -8.18
N PRO A 165 6.91 7.22 -9.09
CA PRO A 165 6.05 6.07 -9.27
C PRO A 165 6.84 4.79 -9.62
N TYR A 166 6.69 3.74 -8.81
CA TYR A 166 7.30 2.43 -8.99
C TYR A 166 6.38 1.48 -9.75
N ASN A 167 5.19 1.26 -9.22
CA ASN A 167 4.08 0.63 -9.91
C ASN A 167 2.82 1.47 -9.71
N THR A 168 1.91 1.34 -10.65
CA THR A 168 0.57 1.90 -10.50
C THR A 168 -0.44 0.79 -10.31
N ASN A 169 -1.69 1.12 -10.06
CA ASN A 169 -2.74 0.14 -9.92
C ASN A 169 -4.11 0.74 -10.24
N THR A 170 -5.03 -0.11 -10.72
CA THR A 170 -6.43 0.20 -10.88
C THR A 170 -7.24 -1.08 -10.83
N GLN A 171 -8.45 -1.00 -10.31
CA GLN A 171 -9.34 -2.16 -10.27
C GLN A 171 -10.01 -2.38 -11.63
N LEU A 172 -10.19 -3.66 -11.95
CA LEU A 172 -11.05 -4.12 -13.05
C LEU A 172 -12.17 -4.99 -12.47
N LEU A 173 -13.19 -5.23 -13.26
CA LEU A 173 -14.14 -6.30 -13.01
C LEU A 173 -13.54 -7.63 -13.50
N TRP A 174 -13.39 -8.58 -12.60
CA TRP A 174 -13.06 -9.97 -12.89
C TRP A 174 -14.33 -10.81 -12.78
N TYR A 175 -14.55 -11.73 -13.71
CA TYR A 175 -15.80 -12.49 -13.73
C TYR A 175 -15.66 -13.89 -14.31
N ARG A 176 -16.61 -14.73 -13.97
CA ARG A 176 -16.75 -16.11 -14.44
C ARG A 176 -17.57 -16.14 -15.72
N SER A 177 -16.92 -16.30 -16.90
CA SER A 177 -17.60 -16.32 -18.20
C SER A 177 -18.46 -17.56 -18.45
N ASP A 178 -18.27 -18.61 -17.69
CA ASP A 178 -19.14 -19.80 -17.68
C ASP A 178 -20.48 -19.59 -16.96
N LEU A 179 -20.53 -18.62 -16.06
CA LEU A 179 -21.74 -18.19 -15.36
C LEU A 179 -22.42 -16.99 -16.04
N VAL A 180 -21.61 -16.07 -16.54
CA VAL A 180 -22.03 -14.80 -17.12
C VAL A 180 -21.33 -14.61 -18.47
N PRO A 181 -22.01 -14.93 -19.59
CA PRO A 181 -21.41 -14.85 -20.92
C PRO A 181 -21.04 -13.43 -21.38
N LYS A 182 -21.71 -12.40 -20.84
CA LYS A 182 -21.43 -10.98 -21.10
C LYS A 182 -21.27 -10.25 -19.78
N PRO A 183 -20.16 -9.51 -19.57
CA PRO A 183 -19.95 -8.80 -18.31
C PRO A 183 -20.98 -7.66 -18.14
N PRO A 184 -21.39 -7.36 -16.90
CA PRO A 184 -22.24 -6.21 -16.60
C PRO A 184 -21.49 -4.90 -16.88
N LYS A 185 -22.22 -3.88 -17.32
CA LYS A 185 -21.70 -2.55 -17.58
C LYS A 185 -21.92 -1.60 -16.39
N THR A 186 -22.88 -1.93 -15.54
CA THR A 186 -23.23 -1.11 -14.37
C THR A 186 -23.32 -1.95 -13.10
N TRP A 187 -23.23 -1.28 -11.96
CA TRP A 187 -23.44 -1.90 -10.64
C TRP A 187 -24.84 -2.54 -10.53
N ALA A 188 -25.85 -1.88 -11.05
CA ALA A 188 -27.21 -2.41 -11.04
C ALA A 188 -27.34 -3.71 -11.84
N GLU A 189 -26.75 -3.76 -13.05
CA GLU A 189 -26.69 -4.99 -13.85
C GLU A 189 -25.94 -6.11 -13.13
N MET A 190 -24.79 -5.80 -12.52
CA MET A 190 -23.97 -6.79 -11.81
C MET A 190 -24.73 -7.41 -10.64
N VAL A 191 -25.36 -6.60 -9.79
CA VAL A 191 -26.15 -7.09 -8.66
C VAL A 191 -27.36 -7.92 -9.14
N THR A 192 -28.03 -7.49 -10.22
CA THR A 192 -29.15 -8.23 -10.80
C THR A 192 -28.71 -9.60 -11.32
N MET A 193 -27.58 -9.66 -12.06
CA MET A 193 -27.03 -10.93 -12.55
C MET A 193 -26.61 -11.86 -11.43
N ALA A 194 -25.95 -11.33 -10.41
CA ALA A 194 -25.51 -12.09 -9.23
C ALA A 194 -26.71 -12.66 -8.45
N THR A 195 -27.77 -11.83 -8.24
CA THR A 195 -29.00 -12.28 -7.59
C THR A 195 -29.68 -13.41 -8.37
N ALA A 196 -29.76 -13.30 -9.69
CA ALA A 196 -30.32 -14.36 -10.54
C ALA A 196 -29.51 -15.68 -10.48
N LEU A 197 -28.18 -15.59 -10.28
CA LEU A 197 -27.33 -16.77 -10.04
C LEU A 197 -27.62 -17.38 -8.66
N ALA A 198 -27.82 -16.54 -7.63
CA ALA A 198 -28.17 -16.98 -6.28
C ALA A 198 -29.48 -17.78 -6.28
N GLU A 199 -30.50 -17.29 -6.96
CA GLU A 199 -31.79 -17.97 -7.11
C GLU A 199 -31.67 -19.35 -7.79
N GLN A 200 -30.64 -19.55 -8.61
CA GLN A 200 -30.32 -20.81 -9.26
C GLN A 200 -29.40 -21.73 -8.41
N GLY A 201 -29.00 -21.31 -7.21
CA GLY A 201 -28.04 -22.03 -6.37
C GLY A 201 -26.63 -22.12 -6.96
N LYS A 202 -26.28 -21.18 -7.85
CA LYS A 202 -24.96 -21.11 -8.50
C LYS A 202 -23.99 -20.22 -7.71
N PRO A 203 -22.67 -20.29 -7.95
CA PRO A 203 -21.73 -19.28 -7.49
C PRO A 203 -22.20 -17.89 -7.93
N HIS A 204 -22.31 -16.95 -6.99
CA HIS A 204 -23.01 -15.69 -7.26
C HIS A 204 -22.45 -14.46 -6.54
N TYR A 205 -21.52 -14.64 -5.60
CA TYR A 205 -21.04 -13.51 -4.82
C TYR A 205 -20.31 -12.48 -5.67
N VAL A 206 -20.43 -11.22 -5.23
CA VAL A 206 -19.69 -10.07 -5.72
C VAL A 206 -18.65 -9.72 -4.67
N GLU A 207 -17.40 -10.04 -4.94
CA GLU A 207 -16.28 -9.80 -4.05
C GLU A 207 -15.75 -8.38 -4.22
N ILE A 208 -15.65 -7.66 -3.12
CA ILE A 208 -15.09 -6.32 -3.06
C ILE A 208 -14.61 -6.00 -1.64
N GLN A 209 -13.73 -5.01 -1.50
CA GLN A 209 -13.13 -4.60 -0.23
C GLN A 209 -14.16 -3.89 0.65
N GLY A 210 -14.84 -4.64 1.52
CA GLY A 210 -15.90 -4.16 2.40
C GLY A 210 -15.48 -4.02 3.88
N ALA A 211 -14.25 -4.40 4.24
CA ALA A 211 -13.72 -4.22 5.59
C ALA A 211 -13.50 -2.74 5.92
N GLN A 212 -13.46 -2.42 7.22
CA GLN A 212 -13.20 -1.06 7.70
C GLN A 212 -11.71 -0.71 7.58
N TYR A 213 -11.28 -0.23 6.43
CA TYR A 213 -9.91 0.21 6.13
C TYR A 213 -9.90 1.03 4.84
N GLU A 214 -8.71 1.43 4.38
CA GLU A 214 -8.50 2.23 3.15
C GLU A 214 -9.21 1.68 1.91
N GLY A 215 -9.30 0.35 1.74
CA GLY A 215 -9.97 -0.26 0.58
C GLY A 215 -11.47 0.08 0.49
N LEU A 216 -12.14 0.28 1.62
CA LEU A 216 -13.54 0.77 1.63
C LEU A 216 -13.63 2.21 1.11
N THR A 217 -12.66 3.06 1.47
CA THR A 217 -12.54 4.43 0.95
C THR A 217 -12.29 4.42 -0.56
N VAL A 218 -11.46 3.51 -1.06
CA VAL A 218 -11.23 3.32 -2.51
C VAL A 218 -12.53 2.97 -3.23
N TRP A 219 -13.31 2.03 -2.70
CA TRP A 219 -14.62 1.69 -3.27
C TRP A 219 -15.56 2.89 -3.30
N PHE A 220 -15.69 3.60 -2.17
CA PHE A 220 -16.52 4.81 -2.10
C PHE A 220 -16.06 5.90 -3.06
N ASN A 221 -14.75 6.23 -3.10
CA ASN A 221 -14.18 7.23 -4.00
C ASN A 221 -14.45 6.89 -5.48
N THR A 222 -14.25 5.62 -5.87
CA THR A 222 -14.54 5.15 -7.23
C THR A 222 -15.98 5.42 -7.63
N LEU A 223 -16.93 5.15 -6.73
CA LEU A 223 -18.36 5.37 -7.00
C LEU A 223 -18.70 6.86 -7.06
N VAL A 224 -18.19 7.68 -6.14
CA VAL A 224 -18.40 9.13 -6.10
C VAL A 224 -17.89 9.78 -7.39
N GLU A 225 -16.66 9.48 -7.78
CA GLU A 225 -16.04 10.02 -9.00
C GLU A 225 -16.74 9.53 -10.28
N SER A 226 -17.16 8.26 -10.30
CA SER A 226 -17.94 7.70 -11.41
C SER A 226 -19.33 8.32 -11.51
N ALA A 227 -19.89 8.80 -10.39
CA ALA A 227 -21.15 9.56 -10.36
C ALA A 227 -20.96 11.05 -10.71
N GLY A 228 -19.73 11.51 -10.93
CA GLY A 228 -19.39 12.88 -11.30
C GLY A 228 -19.27 13.85 -10.11
N GLY A 229 -19.04 13.31 -8.90
CA GLY A 229 -18.72 14.08 -7.71
C GLY A 229 -17.24 13.96 -7.33
N SER A 230 -16.90 14.47 -6.14
CA SER A 230 -15.60 14.30 -5.50
C SER A 230 -15.78 14.35 -3.98
N ILE A 231 -14.81 13.80 -3.24
CA ILE A 231 -14.84 13.82 -1.76
C ILE A 231 -14.54 15.22 -1.24
N LEU A 232 -13.48 15.86 -1.77
CA LEU A 232 -13.11 17.24 -1.44
C LEU A 232 -13.30 18.16 -2.64
N ASN A 233 -13.41 19.46 -2.37
CA ASN A 233 -13.35 20.48 -3.41
C ASN A 233 -11.97 20.52 -4.09
N ALA A 234 -11.86 21.21 -5.22
CA ALA A 234 -10.64 21.25 -6.03
C ALA A 234 -9.39 21.78 -5.29
N SER A 235 -9.59 22.60 -4.24
CA SER A 235 -8.52 23.10 -3.39
C SER A 235 -8.19 22.21 -2.20
N ALA A 236 -8.90 21.09 -2.04
CA ALA A 236 -8.81 20.16 -0.91
C ALA A 236 -8.96 20.83 0.48
N THR A 237 -9.78 21.88 0.56
CA THR A 237 -10.01 22.67 1.78
C THR A 237 -11.36 22.47 2.43
N ALA A 238 -12.29 21.80 1.76
CA ALA A 238 -13.62 21.52 2.28
C ALA A 238 -14.20 20.25 1.64
N PRO A 239 -15.11 19.53 2.33
CA PRO A 239 -15.84 18.41 1.73
C PRO A 239 -16.71 18.89 0.55
N SER A 240 -16.82 18.03 -0.47
CA SER A 240 -17.66 18.25 -1.67
C SER A 240 -18.68 17.14 -1.84
N LEU A 241 -19.10 16.54 -0.73
CA LEU A 241 -20.04 15.43 -0.68
C LEU A 241 -21.46 15.92 -0.98
N GLY A 242 -22.02 15.50 -2.09
CA GLY A 242 -23.36 15.86 -2.54
C GLY A 242 -24.15 14.64 -3.05
N PRO A 243 -25.12 14.83 -3.96
CA PRO A 243 -25.90 13.72 -4.52
C PRO A 243 -25.09 12.54 -5.05
N PRO A 244 -23.90 12.74 -5.70
CA PRO A 244 -23.05 11.63 -6.10
C PRO A 244 -22.56 10.75 -4.95
N ALA A 245 -22.23 11.33 -3.79
CA ALA A 245 -21.82 10.58 -2.61
C ALA A 245 -23.00 9.78 -2.00
N VAL A 246 -24.20 10.35 -1.99
CA VAL A 246 -25.42 9.63 -1.57
C VAL A 246 -25.74 8.48 -2.53
N GLN A 247 -25.53 8.65 -3.83
CA GLN A 247 -25.66 7.57 -4.83
C GLN A 247 -24.65 6.47 -4.57
N ALA A 248 -23.38 6.81 -4.33
CA ALA A 248 -22.32 5.86 -3.99
C ALA A 248 -22.68 5.03 -2.75
N ALA A 249 -23.03 5.68 -1.64
CA ALA A 249 -23.46 5.02 -0.40
C ALA A 249 -24.69 4.13 -0.60
N THR A 250 -25.61 4.52 -1.49
CA THR A 250 -26.79 3.72 -1.85
C THR A 250 -26.40 2.45 -2.60
N ILE A 251 -25.47 2.52 -3.54
CA ILE A 251 -24.96 1.34 -4.28
C ILE A 251 -24.29 0.38 -3.31
N MET A 252 -23.42 0.87 -2.43
CA MET A 252 -22.72 0.06 -1.43
C MET A 252 -23.71 -0.69 -0.54
N ARG A 253 -24.68 0.02 0.02
CA ARG A 253 -25.75 -0.59 0.85
C ARG A 253 -26.56 -1.62 0.06
N ASN A 254 -26.95 -1.30 -1.16
CA ASN A 254 -27.79 -2.17 -1.96
C ASN A 254 -27.08 -3.50 -2.27
N LEU A 255 -25.79 -3.48 -2.62
CA LEU A 255 -25.00 -4.69 -2.72
C LEU A 255 -25.01 -5.46 -1.39
N ALA A 256 -24.64 -4.79 -0.30
CA ALA A 256 -24.44 -5.43 1.00
C ALA A 256 -25.74 -6.05 1.60
N ARG A 257 -26.91 -5.60 1.14
CA ARG A 257 -28.22 -6.14 1.55
C ARG A 257 -28.85 -7.09 0.54
N SER A 258 -28.17 -7.34 -0.60
CA SER A 258 -28.66 -8.24 -1.63
C SER A 258 -28.13 -9.68 -1.41
N PRO A 259 -28.76 -10.68 -2.02
CA PRO A 259 -28.21 -12.03 -2.08
C PRO A 259 -26.85 -12.14 -2.75
N ALA A 260 -26.45 -11.10 -3.51
CA ALA A 260 -25.15 -11.04 -4.18
C ALA A 260 -23.98 -10.77 -3.24
N ALA A 261 -24.22 -10.30 -2.02
CA ALA A 261 -23.17 -10.03 -1.05
C ALA A 261 -22.61 -11.33 -0.47
N ASP A 262 -21.28 -11.44 -0.43
CA ASP A 262 -20.64 -12.45 0.39
C ASP A 262 -20.96 -12.22 1.87
N PRO A 263 -21.32 -13.23 2.66
CA PRO A 263 -21.61 -13.07 4.10
C PRO A 263 -20.45 -12.45 4.90
N SER A 264 -19.22 -12.56 4.41
CA SER A 264 -18.01 -12.00 5.03
C SER A 264 -17.63 -10.62 4.51
N LEU A 265 -18.44 -9.97 3.66
CA LEU A 265 -18.15 -8.70 2.99
C LEU A 265 -17.51 -7.66 3.93
N SER A 266 -18.02 -7.50 5.14
CA SER A 266 -17.52 -6.52 6.12
C SER A 266 -16.13 -6.83 6.69
N ASN A 267 -15.55 -7.98 6.34
CA ASN A 267 -14.21 -8.41 6.77
C ASN A 267 -13.28 -8.65 5.57
N GLN A 268 -13.75 -8.38 4.35
CA GLN A 268 -13.00 -8.66 3.13
C GLN A 268 -12.08 -7.50 2.76
N MET A 269 -10.84 -7.87 2.50
CA MET A 269 -9.79 -7.07 1.87
C MET A 269 -9.39 -7.74 0.55
N GLU A 270 -8.39 -7.21 -0.15
CA GLU A 270 -7.97 -7.68 -1.47
C GLU A 270 -7.71 -9.20 -1.54
N ASP A 271 -6.97 -9.73 -0.55
CA ASP A 271 -6.59 -11.14 -0.51
C ASP A 271 -7.79 -12.05 -0.20
N GLN A 272 -8.72 -11.64 0.67
CA GLN A 272 -9.93 -12.41 0.96
C GLN A 272 -10.83 -12.51 -0.29
N ASN A 273 -10.99 -11.40 -1.03
CA ASN A 273 -11.73 -11.39 -2.29
C ASN A 273 -11.11 -12.37 -3.30
N ARG A 274 -9.79 -12.29 -3.50
CA ARG A 274 -9.05 -13.21 -4.36
C ARG A 274 -9.26 -14.68 -3.97
N LEU A 275 -9.15 -15.01 -2.69
CA LEU A 275 -9.35 -16.37 -2.18
C LEU A 275 -10.78 -16.85 -2.40
N ALA A 276 -11.80 -16.01 -2.17
CA ALA A 276 -13.20 -16.34 -2.43
C ALA A 276 -13.44 -16.62 -3.92
N MET A 277 -12.89 -15.79 -4.81
CA MET A 277 -12.98 -16.02 -6.26
C MET A 277 -12.24 -17.28 -6.69
N GLU A 278 -11.04 -17.54 -6.17
CA GLU A 278 -10.27 -18.76 -6.43
C GLU A 278 -10.95 -20.02 -5.89
N SER A 279 -11.73 -19.93 -4.80
CA SER A 279 -12.51 -21.05 -4.26
C SER A 279 -13.72 -21.39 -5.13
N GLY A 280 -14.13 -20.48 -6.01
CA GLY A 280 -15.23 -20.69 -6.96
C GLY A 280 -16.61 -20.33 -6.41
N THR A 281 -16.74 -19.67 -5.27
CA THR A 281 -18.01 -19.22 -4.68
C THR A 281 -18.54 -17.93 -5.31
N ALA A 282 -17.65 -17.12 -5.88
CA ALA A 282 -17.98 -15.84 -6.49
C ALA A 282 -18.22 -15.93 -8.01
N ALA A 283 -19.07 -15.06 -8.53
CA ALA A 283 -19.25 -14.82 -9.96
C ALA A 283 -18.50 -13.59 -10.44
N PHE A 284 -18.32 -12.62 -9.55
CA PHE A 284 -17.70 -11.32 -9.83
C PHE A 284 -16.71 -10.93 -8.74
N GLU A 285 -15.65 -10.22 -9.13
CA GLU A 285 -14.66 -9.66 -8.21
C GLU A 285 -14.21 -8.29 -8.74
N LEU A 286 -14.26 -7.26 -7.89
CA LEU A 286 -13.67 -5.94 -8.14
C LEU A 286 -12.32 -5.93 -7.42
N ASN A 287 -11.24 -6.08 -8.18
CA ASN A 287 -9.90 -6.19 -7.59
C ASN A 287 -8.82 -5.80 -8.59
N TYR A 288 -7.60 -5.72 -8.08
CA TYR A 288 -6.42 -5.34 -8.83
C TYR A 288 -5.87 -6.49 -9.68
N PRO A 289 -5.06 -6.19 -10.70
CA PRO A 289 -4.57 -7.17 -11.68
C PRO A 289 -3.75 -8.35 -11.12
N PHE A 290 -3.23 -8.27 -9.89
CA PHE A 290 -2.51 -9.38 -9.25
C PHE A 290 -3.34 -10.67 -9.12
N VAL A 291 -4.67 -10.56 -9.13
CA VAL A 291 -5.57 -11.72 -9.07
C VAL A 291 -5.46 -12.62 -10.31
N TYR A 292 -5.04 -12.07 -11.45
CA TYR A 292 -4.93 -12.83 -12.70
C TYR A 292 -3.82 -13.90 -12.67
N PRO A 293 -2.55 -13.54 -12.39
CA PRO A 293 -1.51 -14.55 -12.23
C PRO A 293 -1.77 -15.45 -11.02
N SER A 294 -2.41 -14.97 -9.97
CA SER A 294 -2.78 -15.77 -8.80
C SER A 294 -3.80 -16.84 -9.15
N MET A 295 -4.91 -16.49 -9.81
CA MET A 295 -5.92 -17.45 -10.28
C MET A 295 -5.29 -18.50 -11.20
N LYS A 296 -4.42 -18.08 -12.11
CA LYS A 296 -3.72 -18.98 -13.03
C LYS A 296 -2.87 -20.01 -12.29
N ALA A 297 -2.22 -19.62 -11.21
CA ALA A 297 -1.36 -20.50 -10.42
C ALA A 297 -2.16 -21.42 -9.49
N ASN A 298 -3.17 -20.86 -8.80
CA ASN A 298 -3.85 -21.53 -7.70
C ASN A 298 -5.09 -22.34 -8.14
N ASN A 299 -5.80 -21.90 -9.19
CA ASN A 299 -6.94 -22.64 -9.75
C ASN A 299 -6.93 -22.63 -11.29
N PRO A 300 -6.05 -23.42 -11.94
CA PRO A 300 -5.96 -23.52 -13.41
C PRO A 300 -7.25 -23.97 -14.09
N ALA A 301 -8.08 -24.72 -13.39
CA ALA A 301 -9.37 -25.20 -13.92
C ALA A 301 -10.35 -24.04 -14.08
N LEU A 302 -10.47 -23.20 -13.08
CA LEU A 302 -11.32 -22.03 -13.06
C LEU A 302 -10.77 -20.90 -13.94
N PHE A 303 -9.44 -20.79 -14.04
CA PHE A 303 -8.76 -19.80 -14.89
C PHE A 303 -9.21 -19.86 -16.35
N LYS A 304 -9.62 -21.02 -16.87
CA LYS A 304 -10.14 -21.16 -18.24
C LYS A 304 -11.36 -20.28 -18.51
N ASN A 305 -12.13 -19.95 -17.48
CA ASN A 305 -13.34 -19.14 -17.54
C ASN A 305 -13.19 -17.78 -16.84
N PHE A 306 -12.01 -17.49 -16.29
CA PHE A 306 -11.72 -16.22 -15.62
C PHE A 306 -11.45 -15.13 -16.65
N ARG A 307 -12.27 -14.09 -16.66
CA ARG A 307 -12.24 -13.01 -17.62
C ARG A 307 -12.26 -11.66 -16.90
N TRP A 308 -12.05 -10.61 -17.64
CA TRP A 308 -12.03 -9.23 -17.14
C TRP A 308 -12.92 -8.33 -17.99
N ALA A 309 -13.30 -7.21 -17.43
CA ALA A 309 -13.98 -6.11 -18.10
C ALA A 309 -13.60 -4.78 -17.39
N PRO A 310 -13.87 -3.62 -17.99
CA PRO A 310 -13.80 -2.36 -17.29
C PRO A 310 -14.64 -2.37 -16.01
N TYR A 311 -14.22 -1.59 -15.00
CA TYR A 311 -14.96 -1.42 -13.76
C TYR A 311 -16.39 -0.94 -14.05
N PRO A 312 -17.45 -1.51 -13.44
CA PRO A 312 -18.84 -1.17 -13.73
C PRO A 312 -19.14 0.29 -13.41
N GLY A 313 -19.85 0.96 -14.31
CA GLY A 313 -20.34 2.32 -14.11
C GLY A 313 -21.46 2.41 -13.06
N VAL A 314 -21.67 3.60 -12.51
CA VAL A 314 -22.82 3.89 -11.61
C VAL A 314 -24.11 4.10 -12.37
N ASP A 315 -24.01 4.72 -13.57
CA ASP A 315 -25.14 5.02 -14.45
C ASP A 315 -24.87 4.50 -15.87
N PRO A 316 -25.92 4.10 -16.62
CA PRO A 316 -25.78 3.76 -18.04
C PRO A 316 -25.24 4.94 -18.85
N GLY A 317 -24.25 4.68 -19.72
CA GLY A 317 -23.66 5.70 -20.61
C GLY A 317 -22.64 6.63 -19.96
N ARG A 318 -22.40 6.53 -18.65
CA ARG A 318 -21.32 7.23 -17.97
C ARG A 318 -20.15 6.26 -17.72
N PRO A 319 -18.94 6.54 -18.24
CA PRO A 319 -17.79 5.70 -17.96
C PRO A 319 -17.43 5.72 -16.48
N SER A 320 -16.98 4.59 -15.95
CA SER A 320 -16.43 4.52 -14.62
C SER A 320 -15.11 5.26 -14.53
N LYS A 321 -14.81 5.81 -13.35
CA LYS A 321 -13.53 6.42 -12.99
C LYS A 321 -12.92 5.64 -11.82
N PRO A 322 -12.28 4.50 -12.07
CA PRO A 322 -11.67 3.72 -11.01
C PRO A 322 -10.62 4.56 -10.27
N THR A 323 -10.55 4.39 -8.97
CA THR A 323 -9.54 5.05 -8.16
C THR A 323 -8.15 4.50 -8.50
N ILE A 324 -7.18 5.41 -8.76
CA ILE A 324 -5.79 5.01 -8.94
C ILE A 324 -5.21 4.55 -7.60
N GLY A 325 -4.47 3.46 -7.66
CA GLY A 325 -3.59 2.98 -6.62
C GLY A 325 -2.15 2.87 -7.12
N GLY A 326 -1.29 2.30 -6.32
CA GLY A 326 0.11 2.08 -6.65
C GLY A 326 1.04 2.46 -5.52
N ILE A 327 2.31 2.34 -5.79
CA ILE A 327 3.38 2.66 -4.85
C ILE A 327 4.36 3.63 -5.48
N ASP A 328 4.66 4.68 -4.75
CA ASP A 328 5.66 5.68 -5.07
C ASP A 328 6.91 5.46 -4.20
N LEU A 329 8.11 5.53 -4.77
CA LEU A 329 9.36 5.44 -4.02
C LEU A 329 9.79 6.85 -3.58
N ALA A 330 9.85 7.07 -2.27
CA ALA A 330 10.36 8.28 -1.66
C ALA A 330 11.70 8.02 -0.97
N ILE A 331 12.48 9.09 -0.78
CA ILE A 331 13.75 9.03 -0.04
C ILE A 331 13.53 9.66 1.32
N GLY A 332 13.85 8.91 2.38
CA GLY A 332 13.72 9.36 3.75
C GLY A 332 14.62 10.57 4.04
N ALA A 333 14.05 11.60 4.68
CA ALA A 333 14.78 12.84 4.95
C ALA A 333 15.94 12.66 5.94
N TYR A 334 15.89 11.59 6.74
CA TYR A 334 16.90 11.27 7.75
C TYR A 334 17.91 10.22 7.27
N SER A 335 17.77 9.70 6.03
CA SER A 335 18.72 8.74 5.47
C SER A 335 20.16 9.27 5.53
N ARG A 336 21.09 8.41 5.95
CA ARG A 336 22.52 8.73 5.96
C ARG A 336 23.15 8.75 4.57
N HIS A 337 22.44 8.17 3.58
CA HIS A 337 22.96 7.96 2.22
C HIS A 337 22.00 8.44 1.12
N PRO A 338 21.45 9.67 1.18
CA PRO A 338 20.37 10.09 0.29
C PRO A 338 20.75 10.05 -1.19
N ALA A 339 21.99 10.42 -1.55
CA ALA A 339 22.44 10.37 -2.94
C ALA A 339 22.41 8.94 -3.52
N LEU A 340 22.86 7.95 -2.75
CA LEU A 340 22.82 6.54 -3.15
C LEU A 340 21.36 6.01 -3.16
N ALA A 341 20.52 6.49 -2.25
CA ALA A 341 19.11 6.11 -2.19
C ALA A 341 18.33 6.62 -3.42
N PHE A 342 18.59 7.83 -3.90
CA PHE A 342 18.03 8.33 -5.17
C PHE A 342 18.45 7.46 -6.36
N ASP A 343 19.74 7.14 -6.47
CA ASP A 343 20.26 6.27 -7.52
C ASP A 343 19.64 4.87 -7.47
N ALA A 344 19.56 4.28 -6.29
CA ALA A 344 18.92 2.98 -6.08
C ALA A 344 17.42 3.00 -6.42
N ALA A 345 16.68 4.04 -6.06
CA ALA A 345 15.26 4.17 -6.39
C ALA A 345 15.02 4.30 -7.90
N LEU A 346 15.89 5.03 -8.63
CA LEU A 346 15.85 5.07 -10.10
C LEU A 346 16.12 3.69 -10.72
N CYS A 347 17.06 2.93 -10.16
CA CYS A 347 17.29 1.55 -10.59
C CYS A 347 16.07 0.67 -10.30
N LEU A 348 15.52 0.70 -9.08
CA LEU A 348 14.38 -0.12 -8.68
C LEU A 348 13.18 0.07 -9.64
N ARG A 349 12.92 1.32 -10.09
CA ARG A 349 11.83 1.63 -11.00
C ARG A 349 12.17 1.54 -12.50
N ASN A 350 13.32 1.02 -12.87
CA ASN A 350 13.72 0.94 -14.27
C ASN A 350 12.78 0.02 -15.08
N ARG A 351 12.93 0.07 -16.42
CA ARG A 351 12.11 -0.71 -17.35
C ARG A 351 12.10 -2.22 -17.04
N GLU A 352 13.27 -2.79 -16.74
CA GLU A 352 13.42 -4.23 -16.50
C GLU A 352 12.70 -4.66 -15.22
N ASN A 353 12.90 -3.93 -14.13
CA ASN A 353 12.28 -4.24 -12.84
C ASN A 353 10.77 -4.01 -12.86
N GLN A 354 10.25 -2.96 -13.54
CA GLN A 354 8.81 -2.79 -13.74
C GLN A 354 8.20 -3.90 -14.60
N MET A 355 8.91 -4.36 -15.64
CA MET A 355 8.47 -5.51 -16.42
C MET A 355 8.40 -6.79 -15.56
N THR A 356 9.43 -7.04 -14.76
CA THR A 356 9.45 -8.18 -13.82
C THR A 356 8.32 -8.10 -12.81
N ALA A 357 8.06 -6.92 -12.25
CA ALA A 357 6.96 -6.68 -11.32
C ALA A 357 5.59 -6.94 -11.96
N ALA A 358 5.40 -6.52 -13.21
CA ALA A 358 4.19 -6.80 -13.96
C ALA A 358 4.03 -8.30 -14.24
N LEU A 359 5.04 -8.95 -14.79
CA LEU A 359 4.93 -10.34 -15.24
C LEU A 359 4.82 -11.36 -14.09
N LYS A 360 5.52 -11.13 -12.97
CA LYS A 360 5.50 -12.02 -11.79
C LYS A 360 4.41 -11.64 -10.80
N GLY A 361 4.33 -10.36 -10.45
CA GLY A 361 3.50 -9.87 -9.35
C GLY A 361 2.14 -9.31 -9.79
N GLY A 362 1.90 -9.20 -11.10
CA GLY A 362 0.68 -8.57 -11.56
C GLY A 362 0.60 -7.07 -11.21
N LEU A 363 1.74 -6.39 -11.09
CA LEU A 363 1.84 -4.98 -10.73
C LEU A 363 1.96 -4.13 -12.00
N PRO A 364 0.95 -3.36 -12.39
CA PRO A 364 0.97 -2.56 -13.61
C PRO A 364 2.12 -1.56 -13.61
N PRO A 365 2.86 -1.43 -14.74
CA PRO A 365 3.98 -0.51 -14.82
C PRO A 365 3.54 0.94 -14.90
N THR A 366 4.38 1.86 -14.44
CA THR A 366 4.19 3.31 -14.57
C THR A 366 4.78 3.88 -15.85
N LEU A 367 5.64 3.12 -16.53
CA LEU A 367 6.23 3.52 -17.81
C LEU A 367 5.29 3.18 -18.97
N ARG A 368 4.74 4.21 -19.64
CA ARG A 368 3.80 4.07 -20.76
C ARG A 368 4.28 3.11 -21.85
N ALA A 369 5.57 3.18 -22.21
CA ALA A 369 6.13 2.37 -23.29
C ALA A 369 6.07 0.85 -23.01
N LEU A 370 5.88 0.43 -21.76
CA LEU A 370 5.74 -1.00 -21.43
C LEU A 370 4.41 -1.59 -21.89
N TYR A 371 3.35 -0.79 -22.00
CA TYR A 371 2.04 -1.24 -22.45
C TYR A 371 1.99 -1.63 -23.94
N SER A 372 3.03 -1.25 -24.72
CA SER A 372 3.22 -1.69 -26.11
C SER A 372 4.21 -2.87 -26.22
N ASP A 373 4.73 -3.37 -25.11
CA ASP A 373 5.70 -4.48 -25.11
C ASP A 373 4.97 -5.82 -25.32
N LYS A 374 5.47 -6.61 -26.30
CA LYS A 374 4.86 -7.89 -26.67
C LYS A 374 4.82 -8.91 -25.53
N ALA A 375 5.82 -8.89 -24.64
CA ALA A 375 5.87 -9.81 -23.50
C ALA A 375 4.80 -9.44 -22.47
N LEU A 376 4.59 -8.13 -22.22
CA LEU A 376 3.52 -7.66 -21.36
C LEU A 376 2.15 -8.03 -21.95
N ILE A 377 1.88 -7.69 -23.19
CA ILE A 377 0.60 -7.98 -23.86
C ILE A 377 0.27 -9.47 -23.84
N LYS A 378 1.29 -10.33 -24.07
CA LYS A 378 1.10 -11.79 -24.05
C LYS A 378 0.71 -12.31 -22.65
N SER A 379 1.34 -11.79 -21.60
CA SER A 379 1.12 -12.25 -20.21
C SER A 379 -0.01 -11.50 -19.50
N TYR A 380 -0.32 -10.32 -20.01
CA TYR A 380 -1.27 -9.35 -19.48
C TYR A 380 -2.25 -8.94 -20.60
N PRO A 381 -3.12 -9.86 -21.03
CA PRO A 381 -3.99 -9.60 -22.21
C PRO A 381 -4.96 -8.43 -21.99
N PHE A 382 -5.18 -8.04 -20.76
CA PHE A 382 -5.97 -6.87 -20.32
C PHE A 382 -5.13 -5.58 -20.18
N SER A 383 -3.88 -5.55 -20.65
CA SER A 383 -3.00 -4.38 -20.51
C SER A 383 -3.55 -3.10 -21.13
N ALA A 384 -4.28 -3.22 -22.25
CA ALA A 384 -4.94 -2.07 -22.88
C ALA A 384 -6.08 -1.51 -22.01
N ASP A 385 -6.87 -2.39 -21.36
CA ASP A 385 -7.94 -1.99 -20.44
C ASP A 385 -7.38 -1.33 -19.17
N VAL A 386 -6.27 -1.86 -18.65
CA VAL A 386 -5.56 -1.24 -17.54
C VAL A 386 -5.03 0.15 -17.90
N LEU A 387 -4.38 0.29 -19.07
CA LEU A 387 -3.88 1.60 -19.52
C LEU A 387 -5.01 2.60 -19.67
N ASN A 388 -6.10 2.21 -20.32
CA ASN A 388 -7.28 3.07 -20.49
C ASN A 388 -7.89 3.45 -19.12
N ALA A 389 -7.99 2.51 -18.19
CA ALA A 389 -8.47 2.78 -16.85
C ALA A 389 -7.56 3.76 -16.10
N LEU A 390 -6.22 3.62 -16.22
CA LEU A 390 -5.24 4.52 -15.59
C LEU A 390 -5.27 5.93 -16.18
N GLU A 391 -5.48 6.07 -17.47
CA GLU A 391 -5.59 7.38 -18.15
C GLU A 391 -6.87 8.13 -17.76
N ASN A 392 -7.90 7.42 -17.35
CA ASN A 392 -9.20 7.96 -16.91
C ASN A 392 -9.42 7.80 -15.39
N ALA A 393 -8.41 7.36 -14.66
CA ALA A 393 -8.51 7.12 -13.22
C ALA A 393 -8.77 8.41 -12.44
N SER A 394 -9.49 8.26 -11.34
CA SER A 394 -9.61 9.31 -10.33
C SER A 394 -8.51 9.19 -9.28
N THR A 395 -8.06 10.31 -8.76
CA THR A 395 -7.20 10.35 -7.58
C THR A 395 -8.06 10.45 -6.32
N ARG A 396 -7.59 9.88 -5.24
CA ARG A 396 -8.10 10.19 -3.90
C ARG A 396 -7.67 11.62 -3.50
N PRO A 397 -8.36 12.28 -2.56
CA PRO A 397 -8.00 13.63 -2.13
C PRO A 397 -6.51 13.78 -1.77
N GLN A 398 -5.84 14.76 -2.38
CA GLN A 398 -4.45 15.08 -2.06
C GLN A 398 -4.41 16.15 -0.96
N THR A 399 -4.27 15.70 0.28
CA THR A 399 -4.19 16.56 1.47
C THR A 399 -3.33 15.88 2.54
N PRO A 400 -2.59 16.64 3.37
CA PRO A 400 -1.90 16.06 4.53
C PRO A 400 -2.84 15.40 5.54
N ALA A 401 -4.13 15.77 5.56
CA ALA A 401 -5.15 15.19 6.41
C ALA A 401 -5.81 13.92 5.82
N TYR A 402 -5.30 13.39 4.70
CA TYR A 402 -5.95 12.30 3.97
C TYR A 402 -6.28 11.10 4.85
N GLN A 403 -5.40 10.69 5.76
CA GLN A 403 -5.67 9.55 6.64
C GLN A 403 -6.94 9.76 7.49
N ASN A 404 -7.13 10.97 8.01
CA ASN A 404 -8.33 11.28 8.79
C ASN A 404 -9.59 11.31 7.91
N VAL A 405 -9.47 11.79 6.66
CA VAL A 405 -10.55 11.72 5.66
C VAL A 405 -10.93 10.26 5.38
N SER A 406 -9.94 9.39 5.16
CA SER A 406 -10.18 7.96 4.92
C SER A 406 -10.81 7.26 6.12
N ILE A 407 -10.35 7.57 7.33
CA ILE A 407 -10.93 7.03 8.57
C ILE A 407 -12.39 7.47 8.73
N ALA A 408 -12.71 8.75 8.52
CA ALA A 408 -14.07 9.26 8.59
C ALA A 408 -15.01 8.48 7.65
N ILE A 409 -14.56 8.22 6.43
CA ILE A 409 -15.32 7.48 5.43
C ILE A 409 -15.45 6.00 5.82
N SER A 410 -14.33 5.33 6.05
CA SER A 410 -14.31 3.88 6.27
C SER A 410 -14.99 3.47 7.57
N HIS A 411 -14.90 4.31 8.62
CA HIS A 411 -15.57 4.08 9.90
C HIS A 411 -17.08 4.26 9.80
N THR A 412 -17.53 5.33 9.13
CA THR A 412 -18.96 5.63 9.02
C THR A 412 -19.69 4.67 8.07
N LEU A 413 -19.02 4.22 6.97
CA LEU A 413 -19.61 3.31 5.99
C LEU A 413 -19.42 1.81 6.33
N SER A 414 -18.83 1.48 7.47
CA SER A 414 -18.66 0.08 7.91
C SER A 414 -19.59 -0.25 9.08
N PRO A 415 -20.30 -1.40 9.04
CA PRO A 415 -20.38 -2.35 7.93
C PRO A 415 -21.29 -1.81 6.80
N PRO A 416 -21.02 -2.13 5.53
CA PRO A 416 -21.78 -1.60 4.39
C PRO A 416 -23.29 -1.88 4.43
N SER A 417 -23.72 -2.95 5.09
CA SER A 417 -25.13 -3.29 5.28
C SER A 417 -25.88 -2.33 6.22
N ALA A 418 -25.17 -1.62 7.11
CA ALA A 418 -25.75 -0.66 8.05
C ALA A 418 -25.92 0.76 7.47
N ILE A 419 -25.30 1.05 6.33
CA ILE A 419 -25.26 2.38 5.71
C ILE A 419 -26.66 3.02 5.63
N GLN A 420 -26.74 4.28 6.07
CA GLN A 420 -27.87 5.20 5.90
C GLN A 420 -27.43 6.34 4.96
N PRO A 421 -27.68 6.26 3.64
CA PRO A 421 -26.95 7.06 2.65
C PRO A 421 -26.93 8.56 2.86
N ARG A 422 -28.03 9.16 3.31
CA ARG A 422 -28.10 10.63 3.53
C ARG A 422 -27.41 11.04 4.81
N SER A 423 -27.83 10.46 5.94
CA SER A 423 -27.29 10.83 7.26
C SER A 423 -25.80 10.51 7.40
N ASP A 424 -25.35 9.38 6.82
CA ASP A 424 -23.94 9.02 6.91
C ASP A 424 -23.05 9.94 6.05
N ILE A 425 -23.54 10.37 4.88
CA ILE A 425 -22.83 11.35 4.06
C ILE A 425 -22.75 12.73 4.75
N GLU A 426 -23.81 13.16 5.44
CA GLU A 426 -23.79 14.36 6.27
C GLU A 426 -22.79 14.24 7.42
N THR A 427 -22.77 13.09 8.11
CA THR A 427 -21.82 12.79 9.19
C THR A 427 -20.36 12.79 8.68
N ILE A 428 -20.10 12.12 7.55
CA ILE A 428 -18.78 12.11 6.92
C ILE A 428 -18.34 13.54 6.56
N GLY A 429 -19.25 14.36 6.02
CA GLY A 429 -18.98 15.76 5.70
C GLY A 429 -18.47 16.53 6.90
N SER A 430 -19.18 16.47 8.03
CA SER A 430 -18.77 17.13 9.27
C SER A 430 -17.44 16.60 9.82
N GLN A 431 -17.22 15.28 9.81
CA GLN A 431 -15.96 14.68 10.27
C GLN A 431 -14.78 15.07 9.38
N ILE A 432 -15.00 15.23 8.08
CA ILE A 432 -13.97 15.70 7.14
C ILE A 432 -13.65 17.17 7.39
N GLU A 433 -14.62 18.03 7.67
CA GLU A 433 -14.38 19.42 8.07
C GLU A 433 -13.49 19.50 9.31
N ASP A 434 -13.83 18.73 10.36
CA ASP A 434 -13.00 18.64 11.57
C ASP A 434 -11.59 18.14 11.28
N ALA A 435 -11.46 17.13 10.42
CA ALA A 435 -10.15 16.58 10.02
C ALA A 435 -9.28 17.60 9.29
N LEU A 436 -9.85 18.38 8.36
CA LEU A 436 -9.14 19.41 7.61
C LEU A 436 -8.71 20.58 8.49
N GLU A 437 -9.46 20.89 9.53
CA GLU A 437 -9.14 21.92 10.53
C GLU A 437 -8.26 21.40 11.69
N SER A 438 -7.78 20.15 11.60
CA SER A 438 -6.99 19.49 12.65
C SER A 438 -7.70 19.40 14.01
N LYS A 439 -9.02 19.33 14.00
CA LYS A 439 -9.86 19.18 15.19
C LYS A 439 -10.28 17.73 15.47
N GLY A 440 -10.09 16.84 14.51
CA GLY A 440 -10.47 15.44 14.64
C GLY A 440 -9.52 14.62 15.50
N LEU A 441 -9.95 13.38 15.83
CA LEU A 441 -9.10 12.40 16.49
C LEU A 441 -7.95 12.01 15.57
N ILE A 442 -6.74 12.18 16.05
CA ILE A 442 -5.54 11.61 15.41
C ILE A 442 -5.45 10.16 15.88
N PRO A 443 -5.52 9.16 14.98
CA PRO A 443 -5.42 7.77 15.37
C PRO A 443 -4.02 7.36 15.85
#